data_fa86b6fb35c65945ef1c5281f1becca8
#
_entry.id   fa86b6fb35c65945ef1c5281f1becca8
#
_cell.length_a   1.000
_cell.length_b   1.000
_cell.length_c   1.000
_cell.angle_alpha   90.00
_cell.angle_beta   90.00
_cell.angle_gamma   90.00
#
_symmetry.space_group_name_H-M   'P 1'
#
loop_
_entity.id
_entity.type
_entity.pdbx_description
1 polymer ?
#
loop_
_entity_poly.entity_id
_entity_poly.type
_entity_poly.pdbx_seq_one_letter_code
_entity_poly.pdbx_strand_id
1 'polypeptide(L)'
;MSRELILLIAGQSLTHACMAGMRLAAPLQALRQGYSEVAVGVLIALFALTQVFLALPSGRYADRHGLKRPVRYAVIAAAAGAGLAAIWPIFPVLCVSALLTGGATGSSVIALQRHAGRAAQTPTQLKQVFSWLAIGPAFSNFFGPFIAGLLIDGAGFRAAFLAMALLPIATWLAMRRATELPPVIQPPGERRPRAWDLLRDTTFRRVLLVNWFLSSCWDVHTFVVPVLGHERGFSASVIGTLLGAFAIAAGLIRVVLPMVAAFLREWALIFGAMIATGVLLGIYPLLQTPLAMGLCSVLLGVALGCVQPMVMSMLHQITPEHRHGEAVGLRMMVIQASSVTMPLLFGAAGAAVGVAGVFWAVGVWVLGGSRVAWLLRDDRKS
;
A
#
# COMPACT_ATOMS: atom_id res chain seq x y z
N MET A 1 -23.27 3.32 2.00
CA MET A 1 -22.21 2.29 2.04
C MET A 1 -22.86 0.95 2.37
N SER A 2 -22.66 -0.09 1.57
CA SER A 2 -23.27 -1.40 1.83
C SER A 2 -22.64 -2.06 3.06
N ARG A 3 -23.38 -2.92 3.75
CA ARG A 3 -22.86 -3.72 4.88
C ARG A 3 -21.62 -4.54 4.48
N GLU A 4 -21.63 -5.10 3.28
CA GLU A 4 -20.50 -5.84 2.72
C GLU A 4 -19.24 -5.00 2.65
N LEU A 5 -19.34 -3.79 2.09
CA LEU A 5 -18.19 -2.89 1.96
C LEU A 5 -17.60 -2.51 3.33
N ILE A 6 -18.45 -2.28 4.34
CA ILE A 6 -18.00 -2.03 5.71
C ILE A 6 -17.20 -3.20 6.26
N LEU A 7 -17.69 -4.44 6.06
CA LEU A 7 -16.98 -5.64 6.50
C LEU A 7 -15.63 -5.79 5.80
N LEU A 8 -15.54 -5.51 4.49
CA LEU A 8 -14.29 -5.58 3.73
C LEU A 8 -13.28 -4.54 4.21
N ILE A 9 -13.73 -3.28 4.43
CA ILE A 9 -12.89 -2.21 4.96
C ILE A 9 -12.38 -2.57 6.36
N ALA A 10 -13.28 -3.02 7.25
CA ALA A 10 -12.90 -3.42 8.60
C ALA A 10 -11.89 -4.58 8.59
N GLY A 11 -12.13 -5.60 7.77
CA GLY A 11 -11.22 -6.74 7.63
C GLY A 11 -9.84 -6.33 7.11
N GLN A 12 -9.80 -5.48 6.10
CA GLN A 12 -8.54 -4.94 5.58
C GLN A 12 -7.82 -4.10 6.64
N SER A 13 -8.55 -3.23 7.33
CA SER A 13 -7.98 -2.34 8.36
C SER A 13 -7.39 -3.12 9.53
N LEU A 14 -8.10 -4.11 10.06
CA LEU A 14 -7.64 -4.90 11.20
C LEU A 14 -6.39 -5.72 10.87
N THR A 15 -6.36 -6.39 9.71
CA THR A 15 -5.19 -7.16 9.29
C THR A 15 -3.99 -6.25 9.03
N HIS A 16 -4.23 -5.09 8.40
CA HIS A 16 -3.16 -4.12 8.13
C HIS A 16 -2.65 -3.45 9.41
N ALA A 17 -3.53 -3.17 10.39
CA ALA A 17 -3.16 -2.62 11.70
C ALA A 17 -2.29 -3.60 12.50
N CYS A 18 -2.56 -4.91 12.42
CA CYS A 18 -1.67 -5.92 12.98
C CYS A 18 -0.25 -5.78 12.43
N MET A 19 -0.09 -5.78 11.11
CA MET A 19 1.22 -5.63 10.47
C MET A 19 1.88 -4.28 10.83
N ALA A 20 1.13 -3.18 10.80
CA ALA A 20 1.67 -1.85 11.11
C ALA A 20 2.14 -1.75 12.56
N GLY A 21 1.39 -2.33 13.51
CA GLY A 21 1.79 -2.41 14.92
C GLY A 21 3.01 -3.31 15.12
N MET A 22 3.08 -4.45 14.41
CA MET A 22 4.25 -5.34 14.44
C MET A 22 5.50 -4.67 13.85
N ARG A 23 5.35 -3.84 12.80
CA ARG A 23 6.46 -3.06 12.21
C ARG A 23 7.01 -1.99 13.15
N LEU A 24 6.27 -1.59 14.17
CA LEU A 24 6.78 -0.76 15.27
C LEU A 24 7.36 -1.61 16.39
N ALA A 25 6.60 -2.55 16.91
CA ALA A 25 6.93 -3.28 18.12
C ALA A 25 8.15 -4.22 17.95
N ALA A 26 8.26 -4.93 16.83
CA ALA A 26 9.34 -5.90 16.62
C ALA A 26 10.72 -5.23 16.47
N PRO A 27 10.91 -4.15 15.69
CA PRO A 27 12.14 -3.38 15.66
C PRO A 27 12.53 -2.79 17.01
N LEU A 28 11.59 -2.19 17.74
CA LEU A 28 11.86 -1.63 19.06
C LEU A 28 12.30 -2.71 20.07
N GLN A 29 11.67 -3.90 20.03
CA GLN A 29 12.09 -5.04 20.85
C GLN A 29 13.51 -5.51 20.51
N ALA A 30 13.86 -5.56 19.22
CA ALA A 30 15.20 -5.94 18.76
C ALA A 30 16.25 -4.93 19.23
N LEU A 31 15.98 -3.61 19.10
CA LEU A 31 16.87 -2.57 19.63
C LEU A 31 17.06 -2.68 21.15
N ARG A 32 15.98 -2.93 21.90
CA ARG A 32 16.03 -3.13 23.34
C ARG A 32 16.86 -4.33 23.77
N GLN A 33 16.96 -5.35 22.88
CA GLN A 33 17.80 -6.52 23.07
C GLN A 33 19.27 -6.30 22.66
N GLY A 34 19.64 -5.09 22.19
CA GLY A 34 21.01 -4.73 21.79
C GLY A 34 21.38 -5.14 20.37
N TYR A 35 20.42 -5.50 19.53
CA TYR A 35 20.70 -5.76 18.11
C TYR A 35 21.05 -4.49 17.36
N SER A 36 21.94 -4.61 16.37
CA SER A 36 22.41 -3.48 15.55
C SER A 36 21.31 -2.91 14.68
N GLU A 37 21.46 -1.64 14.26
CA GLU A 37 20.55 -0.99 13.32
C GLU A 37 20.43 -1.74 11.99
N VAL A 38 21.50 -2.38 11.54
CA VAL A 38 21.51 -3.24 10.34
C VAL A 38 20.58 -4.43 10.51
N ALA A 39 20.64 -5.11 11.67
CA ALA A 39 19.75 -6.23 11.97
C ALA A 39 18.27 -5.77 12.01
N VAL A 40 18.00 -4.59 12.57
CA VAL A 40 16.68 -3.98 12.58
C VAL A 40 16.22 -3.63 11.16
N GLY A 41 17.10 -3.10 10.32
CA GLY A 41 16.82 -2.84 8.91
C GLY A 41 16.42 -4.12 8.16
N VAL A 42 17.16 -5.22 8.38
CA VAL A 42 16.80 -6.55 7.82
C VAL A 42 15.42 -6.98 8.31
N LEU A 43 15.14 -6.86 9.61
CA LEU A 43 13.85 -7.22 10.18
C LEU A 43 12.68 -6.44 9.51
N ILE A 44 12.84 -5.14 9.30
CA ILE A 44 11.84 -4.30 8.61
C ILE A 44 11.66 -4.75 7.16
N ALA A 45 12.75 -5.06 6.46
CA ALA A 45 12.69 -5.53 5.08
C ALA A 45 11.93 -6.86 4.92
N LEU A 46 11.97 -7.75 5.91
CA LEU A 46 11.26 -9.03 5.88
C LEU A 46 9.74 -8.88 5.80
N PHE A 47 9.15 -7.80 6.33
CA PHE A 47 7.71 -7.53 6.19
C PHE A 47 7.31 -7.30 4.72
N ALA A 48 8.15 -6.61 3.95
CA ALA A 48 7.89 -6.33 2.54
C ALA A 48 8.29 -7.51 1.64
N LEU A 49 9.38 -8.19 1.97
CA LEU A 49 9.94 -9.28 1.17
C LEU A 49 8.92 -10.37 0.88
N THR A 50 8.21 -10.82 1.91
CA THR A 50 7.18 -11.87 1.75
C THR A 50 6.05 -11.40 0.84
N GLN A 51 5.69 -10.13 0.88
CA GLN A 51 4.66 -9.58 0.01
C GLN A 51 5.07 -9.58 -1.46
N VAL A 52 6.35 -9.34 -1.77
CA VAL A 52 6.86 -9.44 -3.16
C VAL A 52 6.67 -10.85 -3.71
N PHE A 53 7.12 -11.87 -2.97
CA PHE A 53 7.08 -13.25 -3.45
C PHE A 53 5.69 -13.88 -3.41
N LEU A 54 4.89 -13.57 -2.39
CA LEU A 54 3.56 -14.16 -2.23
C LEU A 54 2.45 -13.43 -2.98
N ALA A 55 2.67 -12.21 -3.50
CA ALA A 55 1.63 -11.42 -4.14
C ALA A 55 0.96 -12.19 -5.29
N LEU A 56 1.73 -12.72 -6.22
CA LEU A 56 1.20 -13.44 -7.38
C LEU A 56 0.58 -14.80 -7.03
N PRO A 57 1.22 -15.68 -6.23
CA PRO A 57 0.57 -16.89 -5.72
C PRO A 57 -0.75 -16.62 -4.98
N SER A 58 -0.79 -15.58 -4.14
CA SER A 58 -2.00 -15.18 -3.38
C SER A 58 -3.12 -14.71 -4.32
N GLY A 59 -2.78 -13.95 -5.36
CA GLY A 59 -3.72 -13.51 -6.39
C GLY A 59 -4.37 -14.70 -7.09
N ARG A 60 -3.56 -15.64 -7.56
CA ARG A 60 -4.02 -16.88 -8.19
C ARG A 60 -4.87 -17.74 -7.24
N TYR A 61 -4.46 -17.80 -5.97
CA TYR A 61 -5.20 -18.55 -4.97
C TYR A 61 -6.57 -17.91 -4.71
N ALA A 62 -6.63 -16.58 -4.64
CA ALA A 62 -7.88 -15.84 -4.50
C ALA A 62 -8.80 -16.00 -5.72
N ASP A 63 -8.25 -16.03 -6.94
CA ASP A 63 -9.04 -16.28 -8.16
C ASP A 63 -9.72 -17.65 -8.14
N ARG A 64 -9.05 -18.65 -7.60
CA ARG A 64 -9.57 -20.03 -7.56
C ARG A 64 -10.52 -20.29 -6.38
N HIS A 65 -10.27 -19.67 -5.23
CA HIS A 65 -10.92 -20.06 -3.97
C HIS A 65 -11.79 -18.94 -3.37
N GLY A 66 -11.93 -17.81 -4.08
CA GLY A 66 -12.76 -16.67 -3.62
C GLY A 66 -12.13 -15.87 -2.49
N LEU A 67 -12.94 -15.39 -1.54
CA LEU A 67 -12.54 -14.49 -0.46
C LEU A 67 -12.14 -15.24 0.82
N LYS A 68 -13.04 -16.12 1.31
CA LYS A 68 -12.94 -16.61 2.69
C LYS A 68 -11.72 -17.51 2.93
N ARG A 69 -11.38 -18.38 1.97
CA ARG A 69 -10.24 -19.30 2.14
C ARG A 69 -8.91 -18.56 2.21
N PRO A 70 -8.55 -17.64 1.28
CA PRO A 70 -7.32 -16.85 1.37
C PRO A 70 -7.25 -16.03 2.65
N VAL A 71 -8.34 -15.35 3.03
CA VAL A 71 -8.38 -14.54 4.26
C VAL A 71 -8.23 -15.41 5.51
N ARG A 72 -8.80 -16.61 5.56
CA ARG A 72 -8.64 -17.52 6.69
C ARG A 72 -7.17 -17.92 6.90
N TYR A 73 -6.45 -18.30 5.83
CA TYR A 73 -5.03 -18.63 5.93
C TYR A 73 -4.18 -17.41 6.30
N ALA A 74 -4.49 -16.25 5.75
CA ALA A 74 -3.83 -15.00 6.11
C ALA A 74 -4.02 -14.67 7.60
N VAL A 75 -5.24 -14.79 8.12
CA VAL A 75 -5.55 -14.58 9.54
C VAL A 75 -4.78 -15.53 10.43
N ILE A 76 -4.74 -16.84 10.10
CA ILE A 76 -3.99 -17.83 10.86
C ILE A 76 -2.50 -17.47 10.87
N ALA A 77 -1.92 -17.13 9.72
CA ALA A 77 -0.51 -16.77 9.61
C ALA A 77 -0.18 -15.49 10.40
N ALA A 78 -1.03 -14.45 10.30
CA ALA A 78 -0.81 -13.19 11.02
C ALA A 78 -0.95 -13.38 12.54
N ALA A 79 -1.98 -14.10 13.00
CA ALA A 79 -2.19 -14.38 14.41
C ALA A 79 -1.06 -15.26 14.98
N ALA A 80 -0.64 -16.29 14.23
CA ALA A 80 0.51 -17.12 14.62
C ALA A 80 1.80 -16.31 14.68
N GLY A 81 2.08 -15.46 13.67
CA GLY A 81 3.28 -14.62 13.66
C GLY A 81 3.34 -13.67 14.85
N ALA A 82 2.29 -12.92 15.12
CA ALA A 82 2.23 -12.01 16.27
C ALA A 82 2.20 -12.77 17.61
N GLY A 83 1.50 -13.91 17.67
CA GLY A 83 1.43 -14.77 18.85
C GLY A 83 2.80 -15.40 19.21
N LEU A 84 3.56 -15.87 18.22
CA LEU A 84 4.93 -16.35 18.42
C LEU A 84 5.84 -15.27 19.02
N ALA A 85 5.75 -14.03 18.52
CA ALA A 85 6.50 -12.91 19.09
C ALA A 85 6.10 -12.59 20.54
N ALA A 86 4.83 -12.80 20.91
CA ALA A 86 4.37 -12.63 22.29
C ALA A 86 4.94 -13.69 23.23
N ILE A 87 5.07 -14.94 22.76
CA ILE A 87 5.56 -16.06 23.58
C ILE A 87 7.09 -15.99 23.70
N TRP A 88 7.78 -15.86 22.56
CA TRP A 88 9.24 -15.85 22.47
C TRP A 88 9.74 -14.64 21.69
N PRO A 89 9.87 -13.46 22.32
CA PRO A 89 10.28 -12.22 21.65
C PRO A 89 11.80 -12.18 21.38
N ILE A 90 12.39 -13.24 20.83
CA ILE A 90 13.80 -13.31 20.41
C ILE A 90 13.92 -12.98 18.92
N PHE A 91 15.08 -12.48 18.52
CA PHE A 91 15.27 -11.95 17.15
C PHE A 91 14.89 -12.93 16.02
N PRO A 92 15.28 -14.22 16.03
CA PRO A 92 14.86 -15.15 14.98
C PRO A 92 13.32 -15.30 14.89
N VAL A 93 12.64 -15.30 16.05
CA VAL A 93 11.17 -15.37 16.09
C VAL A 93 10.54 -14.07 15.58
N LEU A 94 11.13 -12.91 15.88
CA LEU A 94 10.69 -11.63 15.33
C LEU A 94 10.83 -11.61 13.79
N CYS A 95 11.89 -12.21 13.24
CA CYS A 95 12.06 -12.37 11.79
C CYS A 95 10.97 -13.26 11.18
N VAL A 96 10.67 -14.41 11.77
CA VAL A 96 9.57 -15.29 11.34
C VAL A 96 8.22 -14.57 11.46
N SER A 97 8.00 -13.84 12.54
CA SER A 97 6.80 -13.03 12.75
C SER A 97 6.64 -11.96 11.67
N ALA A 98 7.72 -11.28 11.28
CA ALA A 98 7.72 -10.28 10.19
C ALA A 98 7.32 -10.91 8.85
N LEU A 99 7.90 -12.07 8.50
CA LEU A 99 7.56 -12.83 7.30
C LEU A 99 6.08 -13.24 7.29
N LEU A 100 5.58 -13.79 8.40
CA LEU A 100 4.20 -14.27 8.51
C LEU A 100 3.19 -13.12 8.45
N THR A 101 3.39 -12.05 9.24
CA THR A 101 2.45 -10.92 9.29
C THR A 101 2.48 -10.09 8.01
N GLY A 102 3.65 -9.89 7.41
CA GLY A 102 3.82 -9.21 6.13
C GLY A 102 3.13 -9.96 4.98
N GLY A 103 3.44 -11.24 4.82
CA GLY A 103 2.85 -12.10 3.78
C GLY A 103 1.33 -12.27 3.95
N ALA A 104 0.86 -12.43 5.19
CA ALA A 104 -0.56 -12.52 5.52
C ALA A 104 -1.33 -11.26 5.11
N THR A 105 -0.78 -10.09 5.45
CA THR A 105 -1.42 -8.81 5.10
C THR A 105 -1.51 -8.64 3.59
N GLY A 106 -0.43 -8.88 2.84
CA GLY A 106 -0.45 -8.81 1.38
C GLY A 106 -1.49 -9.76 0.76
N SER A 107 -1.51 -11.02 1.22
CA SER A 107 -2.46 -12.03 0.72
C SER A 107 -3.92 -11.67 1.03
N SER A 108 -4.19 -11.17 2.23
CA SER A 108 -5.54 -10.72 2.63
C SER A 108 -5.99 -9.53 1.79
N VAL A 109 -5.14 -8.51 1.61
CA VAL A 109 -5.45 -7.31 0.83
C VAL A 109 -5.78 -7.68 -0.62
N ILE A 110 -5.01 -8.57 -1.25
CA ILE A 110 -5.26 -9.02 -2.63
C ILE A 110 -6.64 -9.69 -2.73
N ALA A 111 -6.98 -10.60 -1.81
CA ALA A 111 -8.28 -11.28 -1.81
C ALA A 111 -9.44 -10.31 -1.59
N LEU A 112 -9.29 -9.36 -0.66
CA LEU A 112 -10.31 -8.34 -0.35
C LEU A 112 -10.51 -7.38 -1.53
N GLN A 113 -9.43 -6.88 -2.13
CA GLN A 113 -9.51 -5.97 -3.27
C GLN A 113 -10.11 -6.65 -4.50
N ARG A 114 -9.72 -7.91 -4.77
CA ARG A 114 -10.33 -8.72 -5.83
C ARG A 114 -11.84 -8.88 -5.62
N HIS A 115 -12.24 -9.28 -4.42
CA HIS A 115 -13.66 -9.49 -4.08
C HIS A 115 -14.47 -8.20 -4.20
N ALA A 116 -13.95 -7.10 -3.67
CA ALA A 116 -14.59 -5.80 -3.73
C ALA A 116 -14.75 -5.28 -5.17
N GLY A 117 -13.73 -5.48 -6.01
CA GLY A 117 -13.79 -5.14 -7.43
C GLY A 117 -14.85 -5.94 -8.19
N ARG A 118 -14.97 -7.25 -7.90
CA ARG A 118 -16.01 -8.10 -8.50
C ARG A 118 -17.43 -7.79 -8.03
N ALA A 119 -17.58 -7.26 -6.82
CA ALA A 119 -18.89 -6.85 -6.29
C ALA A 119 -19.44 -5.57 -6.92
N ALA A 120 -18.58 -4.76 -7.55
CA ALA A 120 -18.97 -3.54 -8.23
C ALA A 120 -19.49 -3.84 -9.65
N GLN A 121 -20.64 -3.28 -10.00
CA GLN A 121 -21.33 -3.55 -11.27
C GLN A 121 -21.05 -2.47 -12.32
N THR A 122 -20.58 -1.30 -11.92
CA THR A 122 -20.32 -0.17 -12.82
C THR A 122 -18.95 0.45 -12.57
N PRO A 123 -18.33 1.13 -13.57
CA PRO A 123 -17.07 1.84 -13.39
C PRO A 123 -17.11 2.89 -12.26
N THR A 124 -18.25 3.54 -12.07
CA THR A 124 -18.44 4.48 -10.97
C THR A 124 -18.41 3.79 -9.62
N GLN A 125 -19.08 2.64 -9.47
CA GLN A 125 -19.01 1.83 -8.25
C GLN A 125 -17.60 1.31 -7.98
N LEU A 126 -16.85 0.90 -9.01
CA LEU A 126 -15.43 0.52 -8.85
C LEU A 126 -14.61 1.64 -8.22
N LYS A 127 -14.71 2.86 -8.75
CA LYS A 127 -14.02 4.04 -8.20
C LYS A 127 -14.40 4.30 -6.75
N GLN A 128 -15.69 4.23 -6.42
CA GLN A 128 -16.20 4.43 -5.07
C GLN A 128 -15.69 3.34 -4.10
N VAL A 129 -15.80 2.08 -4.48
CA VAL A 129 -15.37 0.94 -3.65
C VAL A 129 -13.89 1.00 -3.36
N PHE A 130 -13.04 1.25 -4.37
CA PHE A 130 -11.60 1.35 -4.16
C PHE A 130 -11.19 2.62 -3.41
N SER A 131 -11.93 3.71 -3.54
CA SER A 131 -11.70 4.92 -2.72
C SER A 131 -11.97 4.63 -1.24
N TRP A 132 -13.06 3.97 -0.91
CA TRP A 132 -13.37 3.56 0.46
C TRP A 132 -12.37 2.54 1.01
N LEU A 133 -11.99 1.53 0.23
CA LEU A 133 -10.99 0.54 0.64
C LEU A 133 -9.62 1.18 0.89
N ALA A 134 -9.26 2.22 0.16
CA ALA A 134 -7.99 2.90 0.33
C ALA A 134 -7.88 3.70 1.65
N ILE A 135 -8.99 3.93 2.35
CA ILE A 135 -8.99 4.54 3.69
C ILE A 135 -8.45 3.56 4.75
N GLY A 136 -8.75 2.27 4.60
CA GLY A 136 -8.34 1.24 5.55
C GLY A 136 -6.85 1.25 5.89
N PRO A 137 -5.93 1.18 4.91
CA PRO A 137 -4.49 1.27 5.17
C PRO A 137 -4.06 2.57 5.84
N ALA A 138 -4.65 3.72 5.47
CA ALA A 138 -4.31 5.01 6.09
C ALA A 138 -4.65 5.00 7.58
N PHE A 139 -5.85 4.55 7.93
CA PHE A 139 -6.30 4.39 9.31
C PHE A 139 -5.41 3.41 10.09
N SER A 140 -5.10 2.28 9.49
CA SER A 140 -4.32 1.21 10.11
C SER A 140 -2.88 1.60 10.39
N ASN A 141 -2.25 2.37 9.49
CA ASN A 141 -0.89 2.88 9.67
C ASN A 141 -0.77 3.88 10.82
N PHE A 142 -1.87 4.48 11.26
CA PHE A 142 -1.92 5.29 12.47
C PHE A 142 -2.26 4.43 13.70
N PHE A 143 -3.38 3.73 13.67
CA PHE A 143 -3.91 3.03 14.85
C PHE A 143 -3.08 1.81 15.24
N GLY A 144 -2.50 1.09 14.29
CA GLY A 144 -1.65 -0.07 14.59
C GLY A 144 -0.45 0.30 15.47
N PRO A 145 0.44 1.20 15.02
CA PRO A 145 1.57 1.67 15.81
C PRO A 145 1.15 2.38 17.10
N PHE A 146 0.08 3.18 17.07
CA PHE A 146 -0.42 3.91 18.22
C PHE A 146 -0.85 2.97 19.37
N ILE A 147 -1.68 1.97 19.06
CA ILE A 147 -2.10 0.96 20.04
C ILE A 147 -0.91 0.14 20.52
N ALA A 148 -0.01 -0.26 19.60
CA ALA A 148 1.19 -1.00 19.98
C ALA A 148 2.08 -0.19 20.91
N GLY A 149 2.30 1.10 20.64
CA GLY A 149 3.09 2.01 21.48
C GLY A 149 2.50 2.16 22.87
N LEU A 150 1.20 2.47 22.98
CA LEU A 150 0.51 2.58 24.27
C LEU A 150 0.64 1.30 25.11
N LEU A 151 0.51 0.14 24.48
CA LEU A 151 0.63 -1.14 25.17
C LEU A 151 2.07 -1.46 25.56
N ILE A 152 3.07 -1.06 24.76
CA ILE A 152 4.48 -1.21 25.12
C ILE A 152 4.79 -0.40 26.38
N ASP A 153 4.34 0.84 26.42
CA ASP A 153 4.60 1.75 27.55
C ASP A 153 3.85 1.32 28.82
N GLY A 154 2.60 0.87 28.69
CA GLY A 154 1.75 0.54 29.84
C GLY A 154 1.88 -0.90 30.34
N ALA A 155 2.12 -1.88 29.48
CA ALA A 155 2.05 -3.31 29.78
C ALA A 155 3.19 -4.14 29.16
N GLY A 156 4.10 -3.49 28.41
CA GLY A 156 5.28 -4.10 27.79
C GLY A 156 5.03 -4.77 26.44
N PHE A 157 6.10 -5.19 25.80
CA PHE A 157 6.09 -5.73 24.43
C PHE A 157 5.21 -6.95 24.23
N ARG A 158 5.13 -7.85 25.22
CA ARG A 158 4.29 -9.06 25.11
C ARG A 158 2.80 -8.69 24.99
N ALA A 159 2.34 -7.69 25.75
CA ALA A 159 0.97 -7.23 25.66
C ALA A 159 0.67 -6.61 24.27
N ALA A 160 1.62 -5.84 23.71
CA ALA A 160 1.49 -5.29 22.37
C ALA A 160 1.40 -6.41 21.32
N PHE A 161 2.28 -7.41 21.35
CA PHE A 161 2.25 -8.54 20.43
C PHE A 161 0.96 -9.37 20.54
N LEU A 162 0.46 -9.61 21.76
CA LEU A 162 -0.82 -10.28 21.98
C LEU A 162 -1.99 -9.49 21.39
N ALA A 163 -2.04 -8.18 21.61
CA ALA A 163 -3.06 -7.32 21.02
C ALA A 163 -3.01 -7.36 19.49
N MET A 164 -1.80 -7.32 18.91
CA MET A 164 -1.63 -7.45 17.45
C MET A 164 -2.09 -8.83 16.96
N ALA A 165 -1.91 -9.91 17.72
CA ALA A 165 -2.40 -11.25 17.37
C ALA A 165 -3.94 -11.37 17.39
N LEU A 166 -4.64 -10.58 18.20
CA LEU A 166 -6.10 -10.56 18.28
C LEU A 166 -6.76 -9.85 17.09
N LEU A 167 -6.09 -8.87 16.48
CA LEU A 167 -6.63 -8.12 15.33
C LEU A 167 -6.96 -9.01 14.12
N PRO A 168 -6.11 -9.95 13.68
CA PRO A 168 -6.46 -10.88 12.63
C PRO A 168 -7.64 -11.78 13.00
N ILE A 169 -7.77 -12.19 14.25
CA ILE A 169 -8.92 -13.00 14.72
C ILE A 169 -10.20 -12.19 14.57
N ALA A 170 -10.20 -10.91 14.96
CA ALA A 170 -11.33 -10.00 14.72
C ALA A 170 -11.63 -9.84 13.22
N THR A 171 -10.60 -9.81 12.35
CA THR A 171 -10.79 -9.86 10.89
C THR A 171 -11.59 -11.08 10.48
N TRP A 172 -11.25 -12.26 10.98
CA TRP A 172 -11.98 -13.48 10.62
C TRP A 172 -13.44 -13.45 11.11
N LEU A 173 -13.69 -12.95 12.32
CA LEU A 173 -15.04 -12.80 12.85
C LEU A 173 -15.91 -11.87 11.99
N ALA A 174 -15.33 -10.82 11.41
CA ALA A 174 -16.00 -9.96 10.45
C ALA A 174 -16.21 -10.67 9.12
N MET A 175 -15.15 -11.28 8.55
CA MET A 175 -15.16 -11.86 7.20
C MET A 175 -16.00 -13.12 7.07
N ARG A 176 -16.18 -13.92 8.14
CA ARG A 176 -17.07 -15.08 8.10
C ARG A 176 -18.53 -14.72 7.77
N ARG A 177 -18.92 -13.44 8.06
CA ARG A 177 -20.25 -12.89 7.79
C ARG A 177 -20.37 -12.26 6.40
N ALA A 178 -19.26 -12.07 5.69
CA ALA A 178 -19.27 -11.54 4.32
C ALA A 178 -19.85 -12.59 3.35
N THR A 179 -20.53 -12.11 2.33
CA THR A 179 -21.09 -12.96 1.28
C THR A 179 -19.98 -13.45 0.36
N GLU A 180 -19.89 -14.75 0.09
CA GLU A 180 -18.96 -15.29 -0.90
C GLU A 180 -19.58 -15.12 -2.29
N LEU A 181 -18.87 -14.47 -3.21
CA LEU A 181 -19.32 -14.38 -4.60
C LEU A 181 -19.13 -15.73 -5.29
N PRO A 182 -20.02 -16.10 -6.23
CA PRO A 182 -19.89 -17.33 -7.01
C PRO A 182 -18.49 -17.46 -7.63
N PRO A 183 -17.92 -18.68 -7.71
CA PRO A 183 -16.65 -18.89 -8.37
C PRO A 183 -16.77 -18.51 -9.85
N VAL A 184 -15.73 -17.88 -10.40
CA VAL A 184 -15.66 -17.63 -11.84
C VAL A 184 -15.19 -18.91 -12.49
N ILE A 185 -16.08 -19.52 -13.29
CA ILE A 185 -15.80 -20.75 -14.02
C ILE A 185 -14.93 -20.38 -15.21
N GLN A 186 -13.70 -20.93 -15.27
CA GLN A 186 -12.89 -20.83 -16.46
C GLN A 186 -13.49 -21.68 -17.57
N PRO A 187 -13.48 -21.20 -18.84
CA PRO A 187 -13.92 -22.01 -19.97
C PRO A 187 -13.13 -23.33 -20.02
N PRO A 188 -13.80 -24.47 -20.19
CA PRO A 188 -13.12 -25.76 -20.33
C PRO A 188 -12.22 -25.75 -21.57
N GLY A 189 -10.96 -26.17 -21.41
CA GLY A 189 -10.02 -26.33 -22.54
C GLY A 189 -9.00 -25.18 -22.73
N GLU A 190 -9.15 -24.04 -22.09
CA GLU A 190 -8.11 -23.01 -22.14
C GLU A 190 -6.90 -23.40 -21.28
N ARG A 191 -5.72 -23.43 -21.92
CA ARG A 191 -4.44 -23.51 -21.19
C ARG A 191 -4.40 -22.35 -20.22
N ARG A 192 -4.13 -22.62 -18.93
CA ARG A 192 -3.98 -21.56 -17.92
C ARG A 192 -2.91 -20.57 -18.37
N PRO A 193 -3.28 -19.35 -18.74
CA PRO A 193 -2.31 -18.36 -19.17
C PRO A 193 -1.36 -18.06 -17.99
N ARG A 194 -0.11 -17.77 -18.29
CA ARG A 194 0.84 -17.33 -17.27
C ARG A 194 0.44 -15.93 -16.80
N ALA A 195 0.63 -15.60 -15.50
CA ALA A 195 0.32 -14.26 -15.02
C ALA A 195 1.07 -13.17 -15.80
N TRP A 196 2.30 -13.48 -16.23
CA TRP A 196 3.13 -12.61 -17.06
C TRP A 196 2.52 -12.31 -18.44
N ASP A 197 1.55 -13.10 -18.92
CA ASP A 197 0.83 -12.82 -20.17
C ASP A 197 -0.02 -11.55 -20.07
N LEU A 198 -0.43 -11.14 -18.86
CA LEU A 198 -1.07 -9.84 -18.64
C LEU A 198 -0.16 -8.67 -19.04
N LEU A 199 1.16 -8.85 -18.94
CA LEU A 199 2.13 -7.84 -19.37
C LEU A 199 2.27 -7.74 -20.91
N ARG A 200 1.68 -8.66 -21.67
CA ARG A 200 1.60 -8.53 -23.14
C ARG A 200 0.59 -7.46 -23.54
N ASP A 201 -0.44 -7.28 -22.72
CA ASP A 201 -1.40 -6.20 -22.91
C ASP A 201 -0.72 -4.84 -22.66
N THR A 202 -0.80 -3.97 -23.66
CA THR A 202 -0.13 -2.66 -23.62
C THR A 202 -0.76 -1.74 -22.59
N THR A 203 -2.10 -1.77 -22.46
CA THR A 203 -2.85 -0.96 -21.51
C THR A 203 -2.53 -1.38 -20.08
N PHE A 204 -2.48 -2.70 -19.82
CA PHE A 204 -2.09 -3.25 -18.53
C PHE A 204 -0.68 -2.80 -18.12
N ARG A 205 0.30 -2.90 -19.04
CA ARG A 205 1.67 -2.40 -18.79
C ARG A 205 1.69 -0.92 -18.47
N ARG A 206 0.93 -0.10 -19.23
CA ARG A 206 0.84 1.36 -19.01
C ARG A 206 0.29 1.66 -17.61
N VAL A 207 -0.78 0.97 -17.19
CA VAL A 207 -1.36 1.14 -15.85
C VAL A 207 -0.36 0.76 -14.76
N LEU A 208 0.37 -0.34 -14.90
CA LEU A 208 1.41 -0.73 -13.95
C LEU A 208 2.58 0.26 -13.90
N LEU A 209 3.05 0.75 -15.05
CA LEU A 209 4.11 1.76 -15.12
C LEU A 209 3.70 3.06 -14.44
N VAL A 210 2.51 3.56 -14.72
CA VAL A 210 1.96 4.76 -14.06
C VAL A 210 1.84 4.56 -12.56
N ASN A 211 1.35 3.38 -12.12
CA ASN A 211 1.28 3.06 -10.71
C ASN A 211 2.68 3.05 -10.05
N TRP A 212 3.68 2.51 -10.74
CA TRP A 212 5.06 2.48 -10.26
C TRP A 212 5.66 3.89 -10.13
N PHE A 213 5.51 4.76 -11.16
CA PHE A 213 5.92 6.16 -11.09
C PHE A 213 5.37 6.86 -9.85
N LEU A 214 4.06 6.74 -9.62
CA LEU A 214 3.39 7.44 -8.53
C LEU A 214 3.68 6.81 -7.15
N SER A 215 3.91 5.49 -7.09
CA SER A 215 4.38 4.83 -5.87
C SER A 215 5.80 5.30 -5.49
N SER A 216 6.69 5.46 -6.47
CA SER A 216 8.04 5.99 -6.24
C SER A 216 8.02 7.42 -5.71
N CYS A 217 7.07 8.26 -6.16
CA CYS A 217 6.89 9.60 -5.61
C CYS A 217 6.41 9.58 -4.15
N TRP A 218 5.57 8.62 -3.78
CA TRP A 218 5.19 8.39 -2.39
C TRP A 218 6.41 8.03 -1.55
N ASP A 219 7.28 7.16 -2.05
CA ASP A 219 8.52 6.77 -1.39
C ASP A 219 9.47 7.98 -1.25
N VAL A 220 9.62 8.84 -2.28
CA VAL A 220 10.39 10.10 -2.19
C VAL A 220 9.89 10.96 -1.04
N HIS A 221 8.59 11.22 -0.96
CA HIS A 221 8.05 12.03 0.12
C HIS A 221 8.35 11.42 1.50
N THR A 222 8.17 10.11 1.63
CA THR A 222 8.30 9.43 2.93
C THR A 222 9.76 9.31 3.39
N PHE A 223 10.72 9.13 2.47
CA PHE A 223 12.12 8.91 2.80
C PHE A 223 13.00 10.14 2.62
N VAL A 224 12.78 10.94 1.58
CA VAL A 224 13.70 12.04 1.22
C VAL A 224 13.31 13.35 1.93
N VAL A 225 12.02 13.58 2.22
CA VAL A 225 11.58 14.75 2.98
C VAL A 225 12.18 14.81 4.39
N PRO A 226 12.24 13.72 5.17
CA PRO A 226 12.93 13.71 6.45
C PRO A 226 14.42 14.10 6.35
N VAL A 227 15.12 13.61 5.33
CA VAL A 227 16.54 13.94 5.11
C VAL A 227 16.70 15.43 4.79
N LEU A 228 15.87 15.95 3.88
CA LEU A 228 15.87 17.38 3.53
C LEU A 228 15.53 18.26 4.74
N GLY A 229 14.56 17.84 5.56
CA GLY A 229 14.19 18.55 6.79
C GLY A 229 15.33 18.56 7.81
N HIS A 230 16.05 17.46 7.95
CA HIS A 230 17.22 17.37 8.82
C HIS A 230 18.36 18.25 8.33
N GLU A 231 18.69 18.26 7.03
CA GLU A 231 19.69 19.15 6.43
C GLU A 231 19.37 20.64 6.67
N ARG A 232 18.08 20.98 6.81
CA ARG A 232 17.61 22.35 7.11
C ARG A 232 17.55 22.66 8.61
N GLY A 233 17.96 21.75 9.47
CA GLY A 233 17.93 21.91 10.93
C GLY A 233 16.53 21.88 11.53
N PHE A 234 15.54 21.32 10.85
CA PHE A 234 14.18 21.18 11.42
C PHE A 234 14.14 20.14 12.53
N SER A 235 13.33 20.43 13.56
CA SER A 235 13.10 19.47 14.62
C SER A 235 12.33 18.24 14.12
N ALA A 236 12.48 17.12 14.82
CA ALA A 236 11.76 15.88 14.50
C ALA A 236 10.23 16.06 14.48
N SER A 237 9.69 16.94 15.36
CA SER A 237 8.27 17.27 15.40
C SER A 237 7.80 18.01 14.16
N VAL A 238 8.60 18.92 13.62
CA VAL A 238 8.32 19.62 12.35
C VAL A 238 8.31 18.64 11.20
N ILE A 239 9.34 17.78 11.09
CA ILE A 239 9.42 16.75 10.05
C ILE A 239 8.23 15.79 10.15
N GLY A 240 7.89 15.34 11.35
CA GLY A 240 6.71 14.51 11.59
C GLY A 240 5.40 15.19 11.18
N THR A 241 5.27 16.50 11.41
CA THR A 241 4.12 17.29 10.96
C THR A 241 4.01 17.35 9.44
N LEU A 242 5.13 17.49 8.71
CA LEU A 242 5.14 17.46 7.25
C LEU A 242 4.63 16.12 6.70
N LEU A 243 5.13 15.01 7.25
CA LEU A 243 4.69 13.66 6.88
C LEU A 243 3.23 13.41 7.26
N GLY A 244 2.81 13.89 8.44
CA GLY A 244 1.44 13.80 8.93
C GLY A 244 0.46 14.58 8.06
N ALA A 245 0.81 15.82 7.67
CA ALA A 245 0.00 16.64 6.78
C ALA A 245 -0.23 15.98 5.42
N PHE A 246 0.82 15.41 4.83
CA PHE A 246 0.72 14.59 3.62
C PHE A 246 -0.23 13.41 3.80
N ALA A 247 -0.07 12.63 4.86
CA ALA A 247 -0.88 11.43 5.11
C ALA A 247 -2.36 11.77 5.34
N ILE A 248 -2.63 12.85 6.09
CA ILE A 248 -4.01 13.35 6.33
C ILE A 248 -4.63 13.80 5.02
N ALA A 249 -3.93 14.59 4.20
CA ALA A 249 -4.43 15.05 2.92
C ALA A 249 -4.72 13.88 1.96
N ALA A 250 -3.82 12.89 1.91
CA ALA A 250 -4.02 11.67 1.13
C ALA A 250 -5.20 10.82 1.65
N GLY A 251 -5.46 10.83 2.94
CA GLY A 251 -6.64 10.18 3.54
C GLY A 251 -7.93 10.92 3.23
N LEU A 252 -7.95 12.24 3.40
CA LEU A 252 -9.13 13.08 3.19
C LEU A 252 -9.61 13.04 1.73
N ILE A 253 -8.70 13.14 0.75
CA ILE A 253 -9.11 13.07 -0.65
C ILE A 253 -9.81 11.74 -0.99
N ARG A 254 -9.43 10.62 -0.35
CA ARG A 254 -10.08 9.32 -0.54
C ARG A 254 -11.51 9.27 -0.01
N VAL A 255 -11.84 10.13 0.97
CA VAL A 255 -13.23 10.29 1.47
C VAL A 255 -14.06 11.13 0.48
N VAL A 256 -13.45 12.13 -0.17
CA VAL A 256 -14.12 12.99 -1.14
C VAL A 256 -14.33 12.32 -2.49
N LEU A 257 -13.36 11.51 -2.93
CA LEU A 257 -13.40 10.84 -4.24
C LEU A 257 -14.69 10.07 -4.56
N PRO A 258 -15.28 9.29 -3.64
CA PRO A 258 -16.55 8.60 -3.91
C PRO A 258 -17.70 9.52 -4.27
N MET A 259 -17.72 10.77 -3.75
CA MET A 259 -18.78 11.74 -3.98
C MET A 259 -18.74 12.30 -5.40
N VAL A 260 -17.55 12.41 -5.97
CA VAL A 260 -17.33 13.00 -7.32
C VAL A 260 -16.98 11.94 -8.37
N ALA A 261 -16.96 10.66 -7.99
CA ALA A 261 -16.49 9.55 -8.83
C ALA A 261 -17.20 9.46 -10.20
N ALA A 262 -18.48 9.83 -10.27
CA ALA A 262 -19.26 9.81 -11.51
C ALA A 262 -18.74 10.78 -12.57
N PHE A 263 -18.15 11.89 -12.14
CA PHE A 263 -17.67 12.97 -13.03
C PHE A 263 -16.19 12.79 -13.41
N LEU A 264 -15.47 11.88 -12.74
CA LEU A 264 -14.04 11.70 -12.94
C LEU A 264 -13.75 10.68 -14.04
N ARG A 265 -12.83 11.05 -14.94
CA ARG A 265 -12.21 10.12 -15.88
C ARG A 265 -10.87 9.68 -15.28
N GLU A 266 -10.69 8.36 -15.08
CA GLU A 266 -9.53 7.80 -14.37
C GLU A 266 -8.21 8.27 -15.00
N TRP A 267 -8.08 8.18 -16.34
CA TRP A 267 -6.86 8.58 -17.05
C TRP A 267 -6.54 10.07 -16.85
N ALA A 268 -7.56 10.93 -16.88
CA ALA A 268 -7.37 12.38 -16.76
C ALA A 268 -6.93 12.77 -15.34
N LEU A 269 -7.49 12.11 -14.32
CA LEU A 269 -7.11 12.33 -12.94
C LEU A 269 -5.70 11.82 -12.67
N ILE A 270 -5.33 10.64 -13.19
CA ILE A 270 -3.99 10.08 -13.09
C ILE A 270 -2.98 10.99 -13.81
N PHE A 271 -3.29 11.44 -15.03
CA PHE A 271 -2.44 12.37 -15.79
C PHE A 271 -2.22 13.68 -15.02
N GLY A 272 -3.31 14.30 -14.54
CA GLY A 272 -3.23 15.51 -13.72
C GLY A 272 -2.43 15.32 -12.43
N ALA A 273 -2.60 14.18 -11.76
CA ALA A 273 -1.82 13.83 -10.57
C ALA A 273 -0.32 13.70 -10.89
N MET A 274 0.05 13.10 -12.04
CA MET A 274 1.46 12.98 -12.45
C MET A 274 2.08 14.36 -12.73
N ILE A 275 1.36 15.23 -13.44
CA ILE A 275 1.83 16.60 -13.71
C ILE A 275 1.97 17.37 -12.40
N ALA A 276 0.93 17.38 -11.55
CA ALA A 276 0.96 18.06 -10.26
C ALA A 276 2.10 17.55 -9.38
N THR A 277 2.26 16.22 -9.27
CA THR A 277 3.33 15.60 -8.47
C THR A 277 4.71 15.99 -9.00
N GLY A 278 4.94 15.92 -10.32
CA GLY A 278 6.24 16.26 -10.90
C GLY A 278 6.60 17.74 -10.68
N VAL A 279 5.64 18.65 -10.84
CA VAL A 279 5.84 20.09 -10.57
C VAL A 279 6.11 20.34 -9.08
N LEU A 280 5.32 19.74 -8.19
CA LEU A 280 5.47 19.88 -6.74
C LEU A 280 6.80 19.33 -6.25
N LEU A 281 7.26 18.18 -6.76
CA LEU A 281 8.60 17.65 -6.45
C LEU A 281 9.71 18.55 -6.96
N GLY A 282 9.52 19.18 -8.12
CA GLY A 282 10.47 20.19 -8.65
C GLY A 282 10.59 21.42 -7.77
N ILE A 283 9.48 21.88 -7.18
CA ILE A 283 9.43 23.05 -6.29
C ILE A 283 9.89 22.70 -4.86
N TYR A 284 9.66 21.48 -4.39
CA TYR A 284 9.85 21.07 -2.99
C TYR A 284 11.24 21.44 -2.41
N PRO A 285 12.37 21.15 -3.09
CA PRO A 285 13.70 21.48 -2.58
C PRO A 285 14.01 22.99 -2.54
N LEU A 286 13.20 23.83 -3.21
CA LEU A 286 13.36 25.29 -3.20
C LEU A 286 12.70 25.94 -1.97
N LEU A 287 11.77 25.24 -1.30
CA LEU A 287 11.03 25.75 -0.16
C LEU A 287 11.88 25.70 1.10
N GLN A 288 12.05 26.83 1.78
CA GLN A 288 12.93 26.98 2.94
C GLN A 288 12.18 26.96 4.28
N THR A 289 10.87 27.18 4.29
CA THR A 289 10.09 27.28 5.54
C THR A 289 9.25 26.04 5.78
N PRO A 290 9.06 25.61 7.04
CA PRO A 290 8.20 24.48 7.38
C PRO A 290 6.77 24.63 6.86
N LEU A 291 6.22 25.84 6.87
CA LEU A 291 4.87 26.12 6.39
C LEU A 291 4.74 25.87 4.89
N ALA A 292 5.69 26.40 4.07
CA ALA A 292 5.68 26.21 2.62
C ALA A 292 5.85 24.72 2.25
N MET A 293 6.75 24.00 2.93
CA MET A 293 6.94 22.57 2.77
C MET A 293 5.68 21.78 3.19
N GLY A 294 5.03 22.21 4.27
CA GLY A 294 3.77 21.61 4.74
C GLY A 294 2.63 21.75 3.72
N LEU A 295 2.46 22.95 3.16
CA LEU A 295 1.47 23.19 2.10
C LEU A 295 1.77 22.35 0.84
N CYS A 296 3.04 22.27 0.44
CA CYS A 296 3.46 21.42 -0.67
C CYS A 296 3.21 19.93 -0.36
N SER A 297 3.46 19.47 0.87
CA SER A 297 3.16 18.11 1.32
C SER A 297 1.66 17.81 1.28
N VAL A 298 0.79 18.75 1.67
CA VAL A 298 -0.66 18.62 1.56
C VAL A 298 -1.09 18.46 0.10
N LEU A 299 -0.56 19.28 -0.81
CA LEU A 299 -0.86 19.20 -2.24
C LEU A 299 -0.38 17.88 -2.85
N LEU A 300 0.82 17.41 -2.48
CA LEU A 300 1.33 16.09 -2.86
C LEU A 300 0.44 14.97 -2.32
N GLY A 301 -0.01 15.09 -1.07
CA GLY A 301 -0.93 14.14 -0.44
C GLY A 301 -2.25 14.03 -1.20
N VAL A 302 -2.84 15.16 -1.61
CA VAL A 302 -4.04 15.20 -2.45
C VAL A 302 -3.79 14.54 -3.80
N ALA A 303 -2.71 14.92 -4.50
CA ALA A 303 -2.38 14.40 -5.82
C ALA A 303 -2.14 12.87 -5.80
N LEU A 304 -1.31 12.38 -4.87
CA LEU A 304 -0.98 10.96 -4.77
C LEU A 304 -2.10 10.12 -4.11
N GLY A 305 -2.89 10.73 -3.23
CA GLY A 305 -3.98 10.05 -2.53
C GLY A 305 -5.10 9.57 -3.46
N CYS A 306 -5.39 10.31 -4.53
CA CYS A 306 -6.45 9.97 -5.48
C CYS A 306 -6.05 8.87 -6.49
N VAL A 307 -4.76 8.59 -6.66
CA VAL A 307 -4.26 7.71 -7.73
C VAL A 307 -4.63 6.24 -7.50
N GLN A 308 -4.43 5.74 -6.28
CA GLN A 308 -4.64 4.31 -6.00
C GLN A 308 -6.05 3.82 -6.35
N PRO A 309 -7.15 4.51 -5.97
CA PRO A 309 -8.49 4.11 -6.37
C PRO A 309 -8.69 4.10 -7.88
N MET A 310 -8.12 5.06 -8.59
CA MET A 310 -8.25 5.17 -10.05
C MET A 310 -7.49 4.05 -10.78
N VAL A 311 -6.26 3.78 -10.36
CA VAL A 311 -5.47 2.66 -10.87
C VAL A 311 -6.18 1.32 -10.63
N MET A 312 -6.74 1.11 -9.44
CA MET A 312 -7.50 -0.11 -9.14
C MET A 312 -8.78 -0.23 -9.97
N SER A 313 -9.49 0.87 -10.18
CA SER A 313 -10.66 0.91 -11.05
C SER A 313 -10.30 0.53 -12.49
N MET A 314 -9.25 1.14 -13.06
CA MET A 314 -8.77 0.81 -14.40
C MET A 314 -8.31 -0.64 -14.51
N LEU A 315 -7.52 -1.11 -13.53
CA LEU A 315 -6.99 -2.47 -13.53
C LEU A 315 -8.11 -3.52 -13.62
N HIS A 316 -9.20 -3.32 -12.87
CA HIS A 316 -10.36 -4.21 -12.91
C HIS A 316 -11.14 -4.12 -14.22
N GLN A 317 -11.21 -2.93 -14.84
CA GLN A 317 -11.92 -2.75 -16.12
C GLN A 317 -11.21 -3.43 -17.31
N ILE A 318 -9.86 -3.41 -17.30
CA ILE A 318 -9.04 -3.96 -18.40
C ILE A 318 -8.67 -5.44 -18.21
N THR A 319 -8.91 -6.01 -17.03
CA THR A 319 -8.51 -7.39 -16.72
C THR A 319 -9.74 -8.30 -16.74
N PRO A 320 -9.66 -9.49 -17.37
CA PRO A 320 -10.73 -10.48 -17.28
C PRO A 320 -11.06 -10.86 -15.84
N GLU A 321 -12.34 -11.08 -15.54
CA GLU A 321 -12.85 -11.29 -14.17
C GLU A 321 -12.15 -12.45 -13.44
N HIS A 322 -11.85 -13.54 -14.16
CA HIS A 322 -11.17 -14.72 -13.62
C HIS A 322 -9.68 -14.50 -13.31
N ARG A 323 -9.11 -13.34 -13.68
CA ARG A 323 -7.70 -12.95 -13.48
C ARG A 323 -7.52 -11.71 -12.61
N HIS A 324 -8.58 -11.18 -12.01
CA HIS A 324 -8.48 -9.98 -11.15
C HIS A 324 -7.48 -10.14 -10.01
N GLY A 325 -7.41 -11.34 -9.38
CA GLY A 325 -6.44 -11.62 -8.32
C GLY A 325 -4.99 -11.63 -8.84
N GLU A 326 -4.73 -12.19 -10.04
CA GLU A 326 -3.41 -12.12 -10.67
C GLU A 326 -3.00 -10.68 -10.95
N ALA A 327 -3.92 -9.85 -11.47
CA ALA A 327 -3.66 -8.45 -11.78
C ALA A 327 -3.32 -7.63 -10.51
N VAL A 328 -4.11 -7.80 -9.45
CA VAL A 328 -3.85 -7.17 -8.15
C VAL A 328 -2.54 -7.68 -7.56
N GLY A 329 -2.25 -8.99 -7.69
CA GLY A 329 -0.99 -9.59 -7.26
C GLY A 329 0.23 -9.01 -7.97
N LEU A 330 0.19 -8.89 -9.31
CA LEU A 330 1.27 -8.26 -10.08
C LEU A 330 1.48 -6.79 -9.68
N ARG A 331 0.38 -6.04 -9.50
CA ARG A 331 0.45 -4.67 -9.02
C ARG A 331 1.12 -4.58 -7.64
N MET A 332 0.71 -5.42 -6.69
CA MET A 332 1.30 -5.44 -5.34
C MET A 332 2.78 -5.81 -5.38
N MET A 333 3.17 -6.78 -6.20
CA MET A 333 4.57 -7.15 -6.39
C MET A 333 5.41 -5.96 -6.88
N VAL A 334 4.92 -5.20 -7.86
CA VAL A 334 5.61 -4.01 -8.39
C VAL A 334 5.77 -2.94 -7.30
N ILE A 335 4.70 -2.66 -6.53
CA ILE A 335 4.75 -1.65 -5.45
C ILE A 335 5.74 -2.08 -4.36
N GLN A 336 5.66 -3.33 -3.90
CA GLN A 336 6.51 -3.80 -2.81
C GLN A 336 7.98 -3.92 -3.24
N ALA A 337 8.24 -4.29 -4.51
CA ALA A 337 9.58 -4.25 -5.07
C ALA A 337 10.10 -2.80 -5.13
N SER A 338 9.27 -1.83 -5.51
CA SER A 338 9.62 -0.40 -5.48
C SER A 338 9.98 0.05 -4.07
N SER A 339 9.14 -0.27 -3.08
CA SER A 339 9.37 0.14 -1.68
C SER A 339 10.64 -0.47 -1.05
N VAL A 340 11.17 -1.56 -1.62
CA VAL A 340 12.48 -2.11 -1.22
C VAL A 340 13.62 -1.44 -1.98
N THR A 341 13.46 -1.24 -3.29
CA THR A 341 14.57 -0.77 -4.15
C THR A 341 14.73 0.75 -4.13
N MET A 342 13.63 1.51 -4.04
CA MET A 342 13.68 2.98 -4.12
C MET A 342 14.48 3.64 -3.00
N PRO A 343 14.38 3.27 -1.73
CA PRO A 343 15.22 3.85 -0.68
C PRO A 343 16.72 3.65 -0.94
N LEU A 344 17.11 2.48 -1.48
CA LEU A 344 18.50 2.19 -1.83
C LEU A 344 18.98 3.07 -2.98
N LEU A 345 18.14 3.23 -4.01
CA LEU A 345 18.44 4.11 -5.15
C LEU A 345 18.50 5.58 -4.72
N PHE A 346 17.58 6.04 -3.87
CA PHE A 346 17.58 7.42 -3.38
C PHE A 346 18.77 7.70 -2.46
N GLY A 347 19.18 6.72 -1.62
CA GLY A 347 20.38 6.85 -0.82
C GLY A 347 21.64 6.98 -1.66
N ALA A 348 21.82 6.11 -2.66
CA ALA A 348 22.93 6.16 -3.58
C ALA A 348 22.92 7.44 -4.46
N ALA A 349 21.76 7.80 -5.01
CA ALA A 349 21.60 9.02 -5.80
C ALA A 349 21.82 10.28 -4.95
N GLY A 350 21.27 10.31 -3.72
CA GLY A 350 21.45 11.43 -2.79
C GLY A 350 22.91 11.69 -2.45
N ALA A 351 23.71 10.64 -2.28
CA ALA A 351 25.14 10.76 -2.07
C ALA A 351 25.87 11.34 -3.30
N ALA A 352 25.38 11.10 -4.50
CA ALA A 352 26.00 11.56 -5.75
C ALA A 352 25.54 12.96 -6.19
N VAL A 353 24.24 13.28 -6.08
CA VAL A 353 23.65 14.52 -6.62
C VAL A 353 22.98 15.39 -5.56
N GLY A 354 23.08 15.01 -4.29
CA GLY A 354 22.44 15.69 -3.18
C GLY A 354 20.92 15.41 -3.10
N VAL A 355 20.32 15.75 -1.95
CA VAL A 355 18.89 15.50 -1.67
C VAL A 355 17.99 16.25 -2.66
N ALA A 356 18.31 17.50 -2.99
CA ALA A 356 17.59 18.30 -3.99
C ALA A 356 17.60 17.64 -5.38
N GLY A 357 18.74 17.07 -5.77
CA GLY A 357 18.91 16.36 -7.03
C GLY A 357 17.98 15.16 -7.17
N VAL A 358 17.73 14.43 -6.07
CA VAL A 358 16.76 13.30 -6.06
C VAL A 358 15.35 13.79 -6.35
N PHE A 359 14.91 14.90 -5.72
CA PHE A 359 13.60 15.49 -5.99
C PHE A 359 13.44 15.86 -7.46
N TRP A 360 14.44 16.55 -8.04
CA TRP A 360 14.40 16.98 -9.44
C TRP A 360 14.43 15.80 -10.40
N ALA A 361 15.30 14.82 -10.16
CA ALA A 361 15.37 13.61 -11.00
C ALA A 361 14.05 12.87 -11.05
N VAL A 362 13.42 12.63 -9.89
CA VAL A 362 12.12 11.94 -9.81
C VAL A 362 11.01 12.81 -10.37
N GLY A 363 11.03 14.13 -10.13
CA GLY A 363 10.06 15.08 -10.70
C GLY A 363 10.08 15.06 -12.23
N VAL A 364 11.26 15.17 -12.85
CA VAL A 364 11.42 15.08 -14.31
C VAL A 364 10.99 13.72 -14.84
N TRP A 365 11.37 12.65 -14.15
CA TRP A 365 11.01 11.29 -14.53
C TRP A 365 9.50 11.06 -14.55
N VAL A 366 8.77 11.57 -13.55
CA VAL A 366 7.31 11.47 -13.46
C VAL A 366 6.63 12.37 -14.50
N LEU A 367 7.15 13.59 -14.74
CA LEU A 367 6.65 14.46 -15.82
C LEU A 367 6.81 13.78 -17.19
N GLY A 368 7.98 13.19 -17.46
CA GLY A 368 8.19 12.41 -18.69
C GLY A 368 7.26 11.19 -18.79
N GLY A 369 7.05 10.49 -17.65
CA GLY A 369 6.14 9.37 -17.53
C GLY A 369 4.66 9.73 -17.71
N SER A 370 4.26 11.01 -17.58
CA SER A 370 2.88 11.46 -17.76
C SER A 370 2.34 11.19 -19.17
N ARG A 371 3.23 11.11 -20.18
CA ARG A 371 2.87 10.67 -21.53
C ARG A 371 2.23 9.28 -21.54
N VAL A 372 2.67 8.38 -20.66
CA VAL A 372 2.10 7.04 -20.54
C VAL A 372 0.65 7.13 -20.04
N ALA A 373 0.37 7.99 -19.06
CA ALA A 373 -0.99 8.23 -18.57
C ALA A 373 -1.89 8.87 -19.63
N TRP A 374 -1.34 9.76 -20.46
CA TRP A 374 -2.08 10.36 -21.58
C TRP A 374 -2.50 9.30 -22.60
N LEU A 375 -1.62 8.35 -22.94
CA LEU A 375 -1.92 7.28 -23.88
C LEU A 375 -3.04 6.33 -23.39
N LEU A 376 -3.32 6.28 -22.08
CA LEU A 376 -4.46 5.52 -21.54
C LEU A 376 -5.84 6.11 -21.95
N ARG A 377 -5.87 7.33 -22.49
CA ARG A 377 -7.08 7.95 -23.04
C ARG A 377 -7.60 7.19 -24.26
N ASP A 378 -6.70 6.76 -25.13
CA ASP A 378 -7.04 6.21 -26.44
C ASP A 378 -7.41 4.71 -26.36
N ASP A 379 -6.87 4.01 -25.37
CA ASP A 379 -7.13 2.58 -25.13
C ASP A 379 -8.62 2.29 -24.75
N ARG A 380 -9.44 3.29 -24.46
CA ARG A 380 -10.88 3.15 -24.18
C ARG A 380 -11.78 3.28 -25.42
N LYS A 381 -11.20 3.60 -26.56
CA LYS A 381 -11.96 3.77 -27.80
C LYS A 381 -11.92 2.54 -28.70
N SER A 382 -11.05 1.58 -28.39
CA SER A 382 -10.95 0.27 -28.99
C SER A 382 -11.64 -0.81 -28.15
#